data_5e7e78a631f0c6f648fff15d9a998990
#
_entry.id   5e7e78a631f0c6f648fff15d9a998990
#
_cell.length_a   1.000
_cell.length_b   1.000
_cell.length_c   1.000
_cell.angle_alpha   90.00
_cell.angle_beta   90.00
_cell.angle_gamma   90.00
#
_symmetry.space_group_name_H-M   'P 1'
#
loop_
_entity.id
_entity.type
_entity.pdbx_description
1 polymer ?
#
loop_
_entity_poly.entity_id
_entity_poly.type
_entity_poly.pdbx_seq_one_letter_code
_entity_poly.pdbx_strand_id
1 'polypeptide(L)'
;MKLNLKRPIVFFDIETTGVDTAKDRIVEISMVKVMPDGEQIVKTRKLNPGMHIPAEATAIHGITDEDVRDCPTFAQVAKSLEQFIRGCDFGGFNSNRFDLPVLVEEFLRAGVDVDFKRRRFVDVQNIFHKKEQRTLVAAYKFYCDKDLEDAHSAEADTLATYEVLMAQLERYPDLENDIDKLAEFSTRGEAADYAGRILFNEKGEEVFGFGKYKGRPVAEVFRAEPSYYAWMMNGDFPLYTKKVITEIRMREKTK
;
A
#
# COMPACT_ATOMS: atom_id res chain seq x y z
N MET A 1 -28.50 2.37 11.39
CA MET A 1 -28.54 2.82 9.99
C MET A 1 -28.49 1.59 9.09
N LYS A 2 -29.30 1.51 8.02
CA LYS A 2 -29.25 0.42 7.04
C LYS A 2 -28.76 0.94 5.69
N LEU A 3 -28.06 0.11 4.92
CA LEU A 3 -27.70 0.45 3.54
C LEU A 3 -28.98 0.57 2.69
N ASN A 4 -29.06 1.60 1.87
CA ASN A 4 -30.13 1.75 0.89
C ASN A 4 -29.78 1.00 -0.39
N LEU A 5 -30.17 -0.26 -0.48
CA LEU A 5 -29.79 -1.18 -1.54
C LEU A 5 -30.95 -1.39 -2.52
N LYS A 6 -30.67 -1.22 -3.82
CA LYS A 6 -31.60 -1.60 -4.90
C LYS A 6 -31.47 -3.07 -5.30
N ARG A 7 -30.33 -3.70 -4.98
CA ARG A 7 -29.99 -5.12 -5.17
C ARG A 7 -29.03 -5.55 -4.06
N PRO A 8 -28.84 -6.83 -3.82
CA PRO A 8 -27.89 -7.28 -2.80
C PRO A 8 -26.47 -6.78 -3.08
N ILE A 9 -25.69 -6.57 -2.02
CA ILE A 9 -24.26 -6.31 -2.09
C ILE A 9 -23.50 -7.44 -1.39
N VAL A 10 -22.37 -7.87 -1.94
CA VAL A 10 -21.46 -8.84 -1.32
C VAL A 10 -20.18 -8.12 -0.95
N PHE A 11 -19.92 -8.02 0.36
CA PHE A 11 -18.60 -7.69 0.87
C PHE A 11 -17.75 -8.94 0.86
N PHE A 12 -16.51 -8.85 0.41
CA PHE A 12 -15.62 -10.00 0.34
C PHE A 12 -14.18 -9.62 0.61
N ASP A 13 -13.45 -10.62 1.07
CA ASP A 13 -12.02 -10.57 1.35
C ASP A 13 -11.42 -11.93 1.01
N ILE A 14 -10.15 -11.97 0.59
CA ILE A 14 -9.47 -13.21 0.20
C ILE A 14 -8.07 -13.30 0.82
N GLU A 15 -7.68 -14.52 1.19
CA GLU A 15 -6.29 -14.86 1.46
C GLU A 15 -5.71 -15.64 0.28
N THR A 16 -4.43 -15.42 -0.02
CA THR A 16 -3.81 -15.93 -1.25
C THR A 16 -2.41 -16.48 -1.00
N THR A 17 -1.87 -17.23 -1.98
CA THR A 17 -0.49 -17.72 -1.95
C THR A 17 0.56 -16.62 -2.13
N GLY A 18 0.17 -15.39 -2.49
CA GLY A 18 1.04 -14.25 -2.68
C GLY A 18 0.31 -13.08 -3.34
N VAL A 19 1.04 -12.09 -3.85
CA VAL A 19 0.49 -10.80 -4.32
C VAL A 19 0.45 -10.64 -5.85
N ASP A 20 0.89 -11.64 -6.61
CA ASP A 20 0.82 -11.63 -8.07
C ASP A 20 -0.56 -12.10 -8.55
N THR A 21 -1.41 -11.16 -8.97
CA THR A 21 -2.79 -11.44 -9.39
C THR A 21 -2.89 -12.45 -10.53
N ALA A 22 -1.85 -12.59 -11.36
CA ALA A 22 -1.84 -13.49 -12.50
C ALA A 22 -1.38 -14.93 -12.13
N LYS A 23 -0.63 -15.12 -11.04
CA LYS A 23 -0.03 -16.40 -10.68
C LYS A 23 -0.58 -16.98 -9.40
N ASP A 24 -0.83 -16.11 -8.42
CA ASP A 24 -1.24 -16.53 -7.10
C ASP A 24 -2.69 -17.02 -7.07
N ARG A 25 -2.99 -17.80 -6.05
CA ARG A 25 -4.23 -18.56 -5.93
C ARG A 25 -4.89 -18.24 -4.60
N ILE A 26 -6.21 -18.27 -4.57
CA ILE A 26 -6.99 -18.09 -3.34
C ILE A 26 -6.85 -19.32 -2.45
N VAL A 27 -6.50 -19.12 -1.17
CA VAL A 27 -6.45 -20.14 -0.11
C VAL A 27 -7.63 -20.02 0.87
N GLU A 28 -8.20 -18.83 1.00
CA GLU A 28 -9.45 -18.61 1.73
C GLU A 28 -10.25 -17.50 1.06
N ILE A 29 -11.57 -17.62 1.07
CA ILE A 29 -12.50 -16.58 0.64
C ILE A 29 -13.61 -16.43 1.66
N SER A 30 -13.84 -15.20 2.11
CA SER A 30 -14.95 -14.83 2.96
C SER A 30 -15.88 -13.85 2.25
N MET A 31 -17.19 -14.08 2.36
CA MET A 31 -18.21 -13.27 1.73
C MET A 31 -19.36 -13.00 2.70
N VAL A 32 -19.75 -11.73 2.80
CA VAL A 32 -20.96 -11.29 3.53
C VAL A 32 -21.91 -10.68 2.53
N LYS A 33 -22.97 -11.40 2.22
CA LYS A 33 -24.04 -10.91 1.33
C LYS A 33 -25.11 -10.20 2.16
N VAL A 34 -25.34 -8.93 1.84
CA VAL A 34 -26.37 -8.10 2.48
C VAL A 34 -27.52 -7.90 1.51
N MET A 35 -28.72 -8.30 1.93
CA MET A 35 -29.95 -8.18 1.15
C MET A 35 -30.57 -6.78 1.32
N PRO A 36 -31.45 -6.33 0.42
CA PRO A 36 -32.12 -5.02 0.54
C PRO A 36 -32.96 -4.83 1.81
N ASP A 37 -33.49 -5.91 2.39
CA ASP A 37 -34.19 -5.88 3.68
C ASP A 37 -33.26 -5.82 4.89
N GLY A 38 -31.96 -6.04 4.67
CA GLY A 38 -30.90 -6.02 5.68
C GLY A 38 -30.51 -7.39 6.20
N GLU A 39 -31.09 -8.48 5.70
CA GLU A 39 -30.62 -9.83 6.00
C GLU A 39 -29.17 -9.99 5.56
N GLN A 40 -28.37 -10.71 6.37
CA GLN A 40 -26.97 -10.98 6.11
C GLN A 40 -26.72 -12.49 6.01
N ILE A 41 -26.04 -12.90 4.96
CA ILE A 41 -25.65 -14.29 4.74
C ILE A 41 -24.11 -14.33 4.65
N VAL A 42 -23.48 -15.00 5.61
CA VAL A 42 -22.02 -15.13 5.67
C VAL A 42 -21.61 -16.49 5.13
N LYS A 43 -20.57 -16.49 4.30
CA LYS A 43 -19.90 -17.69 3.79
C LYS A 43 -18.41 -17.49 3.82
N THR A 44 -17.70 -18.34 4.56
CA THR A 44 -16.24 -18.42 4.55
C THR A 44 -15.84 -19.83 4.13
N ARG A 45 -14.81 -19.94 3.33
CA ARG A 45 -14.31 -21.23 2.85
C ARG A 45 -12.82 -21.20 2.58
N LYS A 46 -12.10 -22.15 3.17
CA LYS A 46 -10.73 -22.48 2.79
C LYS A 46 -10.73 -23.27 1.46
N LEU A 47 -9.72 -23.05 0.65
CA LEU A 47 -9.57 -23.60 -0.68
C LEU A 47 -8.18 -24.18 -0.86
N ASN A 48 -8.10 -25.33 -1.53
CA ASN A 48 -6.83 -25.89 -1.97
C ASN A 48 -6.35 -25.11 -3.21
N PRO A 49 -5.22 -24.38 -3.14
CA PRO A 49 -4.72 -23.59 -4.25
C PRO A 49 -4.13 -24.48 -5.37
N GLY A 50 -3.88 -25.78 -5.12
CA GLY A 50 -3.20 -26.67 -6.03
C GLY A 50 -1.72 -26.37 -6.23
N MET A 51 -1.13 -25.58 -5.34
CA MET A 51 0.29 -25.23 -5.30
C MET A 51 0.73 -24.98 -3.86
N HIS A 52 2.03 -24.95 -3.64
CA HIS A 52 2.61 -24.65 -2.33
C HIS A 52 2.31 -23.23 -1.87
N ILE A 53 1.96 -23.07 -0.59
CA ILE A 53 1.76 -21.77 0.07
C ILE A 53 3.11 -21.31 0.64
N PRO A 54 3.69 -20.20 0.15
CA PRO A 54 4.96 -19.68 0.65
C PRO A 54 4.89 -19.33 2.14
N ALA A 55 6.02 -19.50 2.85
CA ALA A 55 6.10 -19.23 4.28
C ALA A 55 5.76 -17.76 4.62
N GLU A 56 6.08 -16.83 3.73
CA GLU A 56 5.75 -15.41 3.85
C GLU A 56 4.24 -15.17 3.83
N ALA A 57 3.50 -15.89 2.98
CA ALA A 57 2.05 -15.82 2.92
C ALA A 57 1.44 -16.43 4.20
N THR A 58 1.91 -17.62 4.59
CA THR A 58 1.49 -18.28 5.86
C THR A 58 1.75 -17.38 7.07
N ALA A 59 2.86 -16.64 7.11
CA ALA A 59 3.16 -15.72 8.21
C ALA A 59 2.14 -14.57 8.35
N ILE A 60 1.44 -14.21 7.25
CA ILE A 60 0.41 -13.16 7.23
C ILE A 60 -0.94 -13.71 7.67
N HIS A 61 -1.45 -14.76 7.01
CA HIS A 61 -2.83 -15.24 7.21
C HIS A 61 -2.93 -16.52 8.04
N GLY A 62 -1.80 -17.15 8.41
CA GLY A 62 -1.76 -18.33 9.27
C GLY A 62 -2.19 -19.65 8.61
N ILE A 63 -2.51 -19.66 7.31
CA ILE A 63 -2.96 -20.86 6.61
C ILE A 63 -1.76 -21.59 6.00
N THR A 64 -1.68 -22.89 6.24
CA THR A 64 -0.61 -23.77 5.76
C THR A 64 -1.11 -24.71 4.66
N ASP A 65 -0.21 -25.37 3.93
CA ASP A 65 -0.56 -26.43 2.97
C ASP A 65 -1.39 -27.55 3.62
N GLU A 66 -1.11 -27.87 4.88
CA GLU A 66 -1.84 -28.89 5.65
C GLU A 66 -3.30 -28.50 5.85
N ASP A 67 -3.56 -27.22 6.18
CA ASP A 67 -4.91 -26.71 6.45
C ASP A 67 -5.84 -26.78 5.23
N VAL A 68 -5.28 -26.77 4.02
CA VAL A 68 -6.05 -26.72 2.77
C VAL A 68 -5.95 -28.00 1.94
N ARG A 69 -5.17 -28.98 2.37
CA ARG A 69 -4.92 -30.22 1.63
C ARG A 69 -6.21 -30.91 1.17
N ASP A 70 -7.15 -31.08 2.07
CA ASP A 70 -8.43 -31.76 1.84
C ASP A 70 -9.57 -30.79 1.48
N CYS A 71 -9.26 -29.48 1.32
CA CYS A 71 -10.23 -28.49 0.92
C CYS A 71 -10.53 -28.58 -0.59
N PRO A 72 -11.74 -28.17 -1.01
CA PRO A 72 -12.04 -28.08 -2.44
C PRO A 72 -11.17 -27.03 -3.12
N THR A 73 -10.87 -27.23 -4.39
CA THR A 73 -10.23 -26.19 -5.21
C THR A 73 -11.23 -25.09 -5.58
N PHE A 74 -10.74 -23.92 -6.00
CA PHE A 74 -11.62 -22.86 -6.50
C PHE A 74 -12.51 -23.34 -7.66
N ALA A 75 -11.97 -24.11 -8.59
CA ALA A 75 -12.72 -24.65 -9.72
C ALA A 75 -13.93 -25.51 -9.29
N GLN A 76 -13.79 -26.29 -8.22
CA GLN A 76 -14.88 -27.12 -7.69
C GLN A 76 -16.02 -26.30 -7.08
N VAL A 77 -15.72 -25.11 -6.53
CA VAL A 77 -16.71 -24.24 -5.87
C VAL A 77 -17.18 -23.09 -6.75
N ALA A 78 -16.50 -22.80 -7.86
CA ALA A 78 -16.74 -21.63 -8.69
C ALA A 78 -18.21 -21.43 -9.10
N LYS A 79 -18.89 -22.51 -9.53
CA LYS A 79 -20.32 -22.43 -9.89
C LYS A 79 -21.21 -22.05 -8.72
N SER A 80 -20.93 -22.58 -7.53
CA SER A 80 -21.71 -22.26 -6.33
C SER A 80 -21.43 -20.83 -5.83
N LEU A 81 -20.19 -20.35 -5.98
CA LEU A 81 -19.83 -18.97 -5.71
C LEU A 81 -20.50 -18.02 -6.71
N GLU A 82 -20.46 -18.34 -8.01
CA GLU A 82 -21.17 -17.55 -9.04
C GLU A 82 -22.67 -17.43 -8.71
N GLN A 83 -23.32 -18.53 -8.37
CA GLN A 83 -24.73 -18.49 -7.95
C GLN A 83 -24.96 -17.61 -6.71
N PHE A 84 -24.04 -17.65 -5.75
CA PHE A 84 -24.13 -16.83 -4.55
C PHE A 84 -24.03 -15.33 -4.83
N ILE A 85 -23.09 -14.93 -5.71
CA ILE A 85 -22.84 -13.52 -6.06
C ILE A 85 -23.73 -13.01 -7.21
N ARG A 86 -24.54 -13.87 -7.81
CA ARG A 86 -25.37 -13.53 -8.95
C ARG A 86 -26.32 -12.38 -8.61
N GLY A 87 -26.30 -11.34 -9.45
CA GLY A 87 -27.14 -10.18 -9.26
C GLY A 87 -26.69 -9.19 -8.19
N CYS A 88 -25.58 -9.46 -7.50
CA CYS A 88 -25.07 -8.59 -6.45
C CYS A 88 -24.15 -7.49 -6.98
N ASP A 89 -24.09 -6.38 -6.28
CA ASP A 89 -22.97 -5.44 -6.30
C ASP A 89 -21.90 -5.91 -5.30
N PHE A 90 -20.73 -5.28 -5.27
CA PHE A 90 -19.60 -5.72 -4.47
C PHE A 90 -19.06 -4.63 -3.56
N GLY A 91 -18.51 -5.04 -2.42
CA GLY A 91 -17.81 -4.17 -1.49
C GLY A 91 -16.59 -4.87 -0.90
N GLY A 92 -15.61 -4.09 -0.43
CA GLY A 92 -14.43 -4.59 0.26
C GLY A 92 -13.52 -3.46 0.70
N PHE A 93 -12.38 -3.80 1.29
CA PHE A 93 -11.38 -2.85 1.73
C PHE A 93 -10.12 -3.00 0.86
N ASN A 94 -9.78 -2.01 0.04
CA ASN A 94 -8.73 -2.07 -0.99
C ASN A 94 -8.98 -3.15 -2.07
N SER A 95 -10.18 -3.70 -2.11
CA SER A 95 -10.54 -4.86 -2.92
C SER A 95 -10.46 -4.61 -4.42
N ASN A 96 -10.66 -3.38 -4.87
CA ASN A 96 -10.56 -3.02 -6.29
C ASN A 96 -9.16 -3.20 -6.86
N ARG A 97 -8.13 -3.15 -6.00
CA ARG A 97 -6.74 -3.20 -6.42
C ARG A 97 -6.16 -4.61 -6.39
N PHE A 98 -6.66 -5.48 -5.53
CA PHE A 98 -6.11 -6.83 -5.35
C PHE A 98 -7.17 -7.92 -5.38
N ASP A 99 -8.10 -7.96 -4.42
CA ASP A 99 -9.06 -9.07 -4.26
C ASP A 99 -9.92 -9.30 -5.49
N LEU A 100 -10.46 -8.23 -6.06
CA LEU A 100 -11.30 -8.31 -7.24
C LEU A 100 -10.53 -8.83 -8.47
N PRO A 101 -9.36 -8.31 -8.83
CA PRO A 101 -8.53 -8.89 -9.89
C PRO A 101 -8.25 -10.38 -9.71
N VAL A 102 -7.85 -10.81 -8.52
CA VAL A 102 -7.57 -12.24 -8.24
C VAL A 102 -8.84 -13.08 -8.37
N LEU A 103 -9.97 -12.61 -7.82
CA LEU A 103 -11.26 -13.30 -7.91
C LEU A 103 -11.72 -13.47 -9.37
N VAL A 104 -11.54 -12.43 -10.20
CA VAL A 104 -11.84 -12.50 -11.64
C VAL A 104 -10.98 -13.54 -12.33
N GLU A 105 -9.66 -13.54 -12.07
CA GLU A 105 -8.73 -14.53 -12.63
C GLU A 105 -9.10 -15.96 -12.22
N GLU A 106 -9.46 -16.19 -10.95
CA GLU A 106 -9.87 -17.52 -10.48
C GLU A 106 -11.16 -18.02 -11.17
N PHE A 107 -12.15 -17.15 -11.38
CA PHE A 107 -13.35 -17.52 -12.14
C PHE A 107 -13.03 -17.86 -13.60
N LEU A 108 -12.17 -17.08 -14.25
CA LEU A 108 -11.73 -17.34 -15.63
C LEU A 108 -10.96 -18.65 -15.74
N ARG A 109 -10.04 -18.94 -14.81
CA ARG A 109 -9.32 -20.23 -14.74
C ARG A 109 -10.27 -21.40 -14.52
N ALA A 110 -11.33 -21.21 -13.75
CA ALA A 110 -12.36 -22.23 -13.51
C ALA A 110 -13.33 -22.41 -14.71
N GLY A 111 -13.18 -21.64 -15.80
CA GLY A 111 -14.08 -21.65 -16.94
C GLY A 111 -15.50 -21.13 -16.63
N VAL A 112 -15.64 -20.31 -15.59
CA VAL A 112 -16.91 -19.70 -15.18
C VAL A 112 -16.89 -18.21 -15.52
N ASP A 113 -17.71 -17.82 -16.48
CA ASP A 113 -17.84 -16.40 -16.88
C ASP A 113 -18.78 -15.66 -15.93
N VAL A 114 -18.26 -14.65 -15.26
CA VAL A 114 -19.01 -13.76 -14.35
C VAL A 114 -18.99 -12.34 -14.92
N ASP A 115 -20.15 -11.78 -15.18
CA ASP A 115 -20.27 -10.39 -15.65
C ASP A 115 -20.01 -9.40 -14.50
N PHE A 116 -18.74 -9.10 -14.25
CA PHE A 116 -18.33 -8.06 -13.32
C PHE A 116 -18.51 -6.63 -13.87
N LYS A 117 -18.54 -6.43 -15.20
CA LYS A 117 -18.60 -5.09 -15.83
C LYS A 117 -19.88 -4.32 -15.52
N ARG A 118 -20.98 -5.03 -15.29
CA ARG A 118 -22.28 -4.42 -14.96
C ARG A 118 -22.53 -4.28 -13.47
N ARG A 119 -21.53 -4.54 -12.63
CA ARG A 119 -21.62 -4.44 -11.18
C ARG A 119 -21.05 -3.13 -10.66
N ARG A 120 -21.50 -2.73 -9.48
CA ARG A 120 -20.95 -1.60 -8.76
C ARG A 120 -19.99 -2.13 -7.69
N PHE A 121 -18.90 -1.39 -7.47
CA PHE A 121 -17.88 -1.75 -6.53
C PHE A 121 -17.71 -0.61 -5.52
N VAL A 122 -17.89 -0.90 -4.25
CA VAL A 122 -17.71 0.03 -3.13
C VAL A 122 -16.44 -0.34 -2.40
N ASP A 123 -15.37 0.42 -2.64
CA ASP A 123 -14.12 0.26 -1.91
C ASP A 123 -14.11 1.16 -0.68
N VAL A 124 -14.19 0.54 0.49
CA VAL A 124 -14.30 1.24 1.78
C VAL A 124 -13.01 1.99 2.11
N GLN A 125 -11.83 1.46 1.71
CA GLN A 125 -10.56 2.17 1.88
C GLN A 125 -10.55 3.48 1.09
N ASN A 126 -11.07 3.46 -0.15
CA ASN A 126 -11.16 4.68 -0.96
C ASN A 126 -12.10 5.72 -0.34
N ILE A 127 -13.19 5.28 0.31
CA ILE A 127 -14.07 6.19 1.06
C ILE A 127 -13.31 6.76 2.25
N PHE A 128 -12.62 5.91 3.03
CA PHE A 128 -11.79 6.31 4.16
C PHE A 128 -10.75 7.34 3.74
N HIS A 129 -9.96 7.06 2.70
CA HIS A 129 -8.92 7.98 2.23
C HIS A 129 -9.44 9.32 1.67
N LYS A 130 -10.70 9.35 1.18
CA LYS A 130 -11.32 10.59 0.68
C LYS A 130 -11.95 11.41 1.80
N LYS A 131 -12.38 10.78 2.88
CA LYS A 131 -13.08 11.42 4.00
C LYS A 131 -12.14 11.80 5.15
N GLU A 132 -11.18 10.92 5.45
CA GLU A 132 -10.16 11.16 6.48
C GLU A 132 -8.95 11.84 5.85
N GLN A 133 -8.88 13.15 6.02
CA GLN A 133 -7.80 13.96 5.47
C GLN A 133 -6.49 13.70 6.24
N ARG A 134 -5.39 13.58 5.49
CA ARG A 134 -4.03 13.47 6.07
C ARG A 134 -3.36 14.85 6.05
N THR A 135 -4.02 15.83 6.64
CA THR A 135 -3.55 17.22 6.79
C THR A 135 -3.18 17.51 8.24
N LEU A 136 -2.40 18.55 8.47
CA LEU A 136 -2.07 19.00 9.85
C LEU A 136 -3.33 19.35 10.63
N VAL A 137 -4.32 20.00 10.01
CA VAL A 137 -5.61 20.31 10.63
C VAL A 137 -6.32 19.05 11.14
N ALA A 138 -6.38 18.00 10.29
CA ALA A 138 -6.98 16.73 10.67
C ALA A 138 -6.18 16.01 11.77
N ALA A 139 -4.85 16.04 11.70
CA ALA A 139 -3.98 15.48 12.72
C ALA A 139 -4.14 16.21 14.06
N TYR A 140 -4.18 17.55 14.03
CA TYR A 140 -4.34 18.36 15.22
C TYR A 140 -5.69 18.09 15.91
N LYS A 141 -6.78 18.00 15.13
CA LYS A 141 -8.09 17.61 15.66
C LYS A 141 -8.07 16.19 16.26
N PHE A 142 -7.46 15.23 15.57
CA PHE A 142 -7.44 13.83 16.00
C PHE A 142 -6.59 13.57 17.25
N TYR A 143 -5.41 14.17 17.32
CA TYR A 143 -4.48 13.93 18.42
C TYR A 143 -4.68 14.86 19.61
N CYS A 144 -5.03 16.13 19.35
CA CYS A 144 -5.11 17.16 20.39
C CYS A 144 -6.54 17.55 20.74
N ASP A 145 -7.55 17.07 19.98
CA ASP A 145 -8.97 17.49 20.06
C ASP A 145 -9.19 19.00 19.97
N LYS A 146 -8.32 19.69 19.23
CA LYS A 146 -8.35 21.14 19.01
C LYS A 146 -8.61 21.45 17.54
N ASP A 147 -9.20 22.59 17.27
CA ASP A 147 -9.33 23.15 15.93
C ASP A 147 -8.12 24.06 15.65
N LEU A 148 -7.51 23.93 14.47
CA LEU A 148 -6.38 24.77 14.07
C LEU A 148 -6.93 26.08 13.50
N GLU A 149 -6.96 27.11 14.33
CA GLU A 149 -7.26 28.48 13.91
C GLU A 149 -6.03 29.02 13.16
N ASP A 150 -6.25 29.86 12.16
CA ASP A 150 -5.20 30.44 11.29
C ASP A 150 -4.33 29.39 10.58
N ALA A 151 -4.92 28.27 10.14
CA ALA A 151 -4.25 27.31 9.27
C ALA A 151 -3.59 28.03 8.07
N HIS A 152 -2.36 27.61 7.73
CA HIS A 152 -1.45 28.23 6.75
C HIS A 152 -0.69 29.47 7.29
N SER A 153 -0.78 29.78 8.57
CA SER A 153 0.21 30.60 9.25
C SER A 153 1.38 29.73 9.69
N ALA A 154 2.61 30.09 9.31
CA ALA A 154 3.79 29.29 9.65
C ALA A 154 3.95 29.10 11.17
N GLU A 155 3.61 30.09 11.97
CA GLU A 155 3.67 30.02 13.44
C GLU A 155 2.63 29.03 13.98
N ALA A 156 1.35 29.18 13.60
CA ALA A 156 0.28 28.30 14.04
C ALA A 156 0.52 26.84 13.61
N ASP A 157 0.93 26.63 12.36
CA ASP A 157 1.23 25.29 11.83
C ASP A 157 2.43 24.65 12.55
N THR A 158 3.46 25.43 12.88
CA THR A 158 4.64 24.93 13.61
C THR A 158 4.28 24.53 15.05
N LEU A 159 3.50 25.36 15.76
CA LEU A 159 3.03 25.05 17.11
C LEU A 159 2.13 23.82 17.12
N ALA A 160 1.17 23.73 16.19
CA ALA A 160 0.30 22.57 16.05
C ALA A 160 1.10 21.29 15.74
N THR A 161 2.14 21.38 14.89
CA THR A 161 3.02 20.24 14.58
C THR A 161 3.73 19.73 15.85
N TYR A 162 4.24 20.63 16.69
CA TYR A 162 4.86 20.28 17.96
C TYR A 162 3.85 19.61 18.91
N GLU A 163 2.66 20.19 19.09
CA GLU A 163 1.62 19.62 19.95
C GLU A 163 1.16 18.24 19.46
N VAL A 164 1.05 18.03 18.14
CA VAL A 164 0.74 16.72 17.56
C VAL A 164 1.81 15.70 17.91
N LEU A 165 3.10 16.05 17.81
CA LEU A 165 4.19 15.14 18.19
C LEU A 165 4.11 14.76 19.68
N MET A 166 3.86 15.72 20.55
CA MET A 166 3.70 15.46 21.99
C MET A 166 2.54 14.51 22.27
N ALA A 167 1.39 14.73 21.63
CA ALA A 167 0.23 13.85 21.76
C ALA A 167 0.46 12.46 21.15
N GLN A 168 1.27 12.34 20.08
CA GLN A 168 1.68 11.05 19.53
C GLN A 168 2.56 10.28 20.52
N LEU A 169 3.51 10.93 21.17
CA LEU A 169 4.37 10.31 22.20
C LEU A 169 3.57 9.81 23.41
N GLU A 170 2.53 10.53 23.81
CA GLU A 170 1.63 10.09 24.89
C GLU A 170 0.75 8.91 24.46
N ARG A 171 0.32 8.90 23.19
CA ARG A 171 -0.62 7.90 22.67
C ARG A 171 0.02 6.58 22.31
N TYR A 172 1.27 6.58 21.83
CA TYR A 172 1.98 5.43 21.31
C TYR A 172 3.16 5.04 22.21
N PRO A 173 2.98 4.03 23.11
CA PRO A 173 4.03 3.61 24.03
C PRO A 173 5.29 3.02 23.37
N ASP A 174 5.15 2.57 22.13
CA ASP A 174 6.23 2.05 21.29
C ASP A 174 7.02 3.12 20.57
N LEU A 175 6.58 4.39 20.65
CA LEU A 175 7.29 5.52 20.09
C LEU A 175 8.24 6.10 21.15
N GLU A 176 9.53 5.82 21.00
CA GLU A 176 10.54 6.28 21.95
C GLU A 176 10.70 7.81 21.91
N ASN A 177 10.64 8.46 23.08
CA ASN A 177 10.88 9.91 23.20
C ASN A 177 12.39 10.22 23.16
N ASP A 178 13.00 9.95 22.01
CA ASP A 178 14.40 10.20 21.67
C ASP A 178 14.47 10.71 20.24
N ILE A 179 15.18 11.81 20.01
CA ILE A 179 15.19 12.48 18.71
C ILE A 179 15.80 11.62 17.61
N ASP A 180 16.85 10.84 17.92
CA ASP A 180 17.49 9.97 16.93
C ASP A 180 16.54 8.84 16.53
N LYS A 181 15.82 8.24 17.50
CA LYS A 181 14.80 7.22 17.28
C LYS A 181 13.59 7.75 16.53
N LEU A 182 13.12 8.92 16.88
CA LEU A 182 12.01 9.57 16.17
C LEU A 182 12.38 9.91 14.74
N ALA A 183 13.61 10.38 14.50
CA ALA A 183 14.12 10.65 13.17
C ALA A 183 14.20 9.35 12.34
N GLU A 184 14.77 8.27 12.89
CA GLU A 184 14.82 6.96 12.25
C GLU A 184 13.42 6.44 11.91
N PHE A 185 12.48 6.45 12.88
CA PHE A 185 11.11 6.00 12.70
C PHE A 185 10.34 6.78 11.64
N SER A 186 10.54 8.11 11.57
CA SER A 186 9.84 8.99 10.64
C SER A 186 10.47 9.08 9.26
N THR A 187 11.68 8.54 9.07
CA THR A 187 12.41 8.60 7.80
C THR A 187 11.76 7.68 6.76
N ARG A 188 11.48 8.23 5.58
CA ARG A 188 10.99 7.49 4.41
C ARG A 188 12.14 7.17 3.45
N GLY A 189 12.94 6.15 3.79
CA GLY A 189 14.11 5.75 3.00
C GLY A 189 15.31 6.69 3.20
N GLU A 190 16.51 6.18 3.00
CA GLU A 190 17.74 6.97 3.13
C GLU A 190 17.98 7.76 1.85
N ALA A 191 17.75 9.06 1.88
CA ALA A 191 18.10 9.96 0.80
C ALA A 191 19.39 10.71 1.15
N ALA A 192 20.33 10.73 0.19
CA ALA A 192 21.56 11.52 0.30
C ALA A 192 21.30 13.01 0.07
N ASP A 193 20.19 13.35 -0.59
CA ASP A 193 19.74 14.72 -0.78
C ASP A 193 18.27 14.89 -0.38
N TYR A 194 17.85 16.11 0.02
CA TYR A 194 16.48 16.39 0.48
C TYR A 194 15.42 16.34 -0.62
N ALA A 195 15.81 16.27 -1.89
CA ALA A 195 14.91 16.19 -3.03
C ALA A 195 14.65 14.76 -3.51
N GLY A 196 15.26 13.75 -2.86
CA GLY A 196 15.13 12.34 -3.24
C GLY A 196 15.68 12.02 -4.62
N ARG A 197 16.60 12.84 -5.13
CA ARG A 197 17.27 12.60 -6.41
C ARG A 197 18.44 11.64 -6.27
N ILE A 198 19.10 11.68 -5.11
CA ILE A 198 20.18 10.77 -4.75
C ILE A 198 19.74 10.02 -3.49
N LEU A 199 19.73 8.70 -3.56
CA LEU A 199 19.30 7.79 -2.50
C LEU A 199 20.49 6.93 -2.08
N PHE A 200 20.40 6.31 -0.90
CA PHE A 200 21.29 5.20 -0.55
C PHE A 200 20.65 3.86 -0.93
N ASN A 201 21.44 2.94 -1.44
CA ASN A 201 21.02 1.55 -1.64
C ASN A 201 21.32 0.72 -0.39
N GLU A 202 20.95 -0.57 -0.40
CA GLU A 202 21.18 -1.52 0.71
C GLU A 202 22.65 -1.67 1.12
N LYS A 203 23.58 -1.26 0.25
CA LYS A 203 25.03 -1.29 0.51
C LYS A 203 25.59 0.05 1.02
N GLY A 204 24.70 1.06 1.21
CA GLY A 204 25.09 2.41 1.61
C GLY A 204 25.76 3.22 0.49
N GLU A 205 25.60 2.82 -0.77
CA GLU A 205 26.14 3.57 -1.92
C GLU A 205 25.11 4.59 -2.40
N GLU A 206 25.59 5.80 -2.76
CA GLU A 206 24.74 6.82 -3.36
C GLU A 206 24.35 6.43 -4.79
N VAL A 207 23.05 6.25 -5.01
CA VAL A 207 22.45 5.86 -6.29
C VAL A 207 21.48 6.91 -6.80
N PHE A 208 21.27 6.98 -8.11
CA PHE A 208 20.24 7.84 -8.68
C PHE A 208 18.84 7.36 -8.29
N GLY A 209 18.00 8.24 -7.73
CA GLY A 209 16.59 7.99 -7.43
C GLY A 209 15.66 8.19 -8.65
N PHE A 210 16.16 8.64 -9.81
CA PHE A 210 15.37 9.08 -10.95
C PHE A 210 16.04 8.82 -12.31
N GLY A 211 15.24 8.99 -13.38
CA GLY A 211 15.71 9.02 -14.76
C GLY A 211 16.29 7.69 -15.28
N LYS A 212 17.05 7.77 -16.38
CA LYS A 212 17.61 6.60 -17.08
C LYS A 212 18.62 5.80 -16.26
N TYR A 213 19.18 6.41 -15.21
CA TYR A 213 20.16 5.77 -14.32
C TYR A 213 19.62 5.44 -12.94
N LYS A 214 18.29 5.45 -12.75
CA LYS A 214 17.67 5.08 -11.48
C LYS A 214 18.24 3.75 -10.95
N GLY A 215 18.66 3.76 -9.68
CA GLY A 215 19.27 2.61 -8.98
C GLY A 215 20.74 2.38 -9.26
N ARG A 216 21.37 3.11 -10.20
CA ARG A 216 22.81 2.98 -10.46
C ARG A 216 23.63 3.90 -9.58
N PRO A 217 24.83 3.46 -9.12
CA PRO A 217 25.74 4.30 -8.34
C PRO A 217 26.14 5.59 -9.09
N VAL A 218 26.03 6.71 -8.39
CA VAL A 218 26.31 8.05 -8.97
C VAL A 218 27.77 8.14 -9.42
N ALA A 219 28.69 7.66 -8.60
CA ALA A 219 30.12 7.66 -8.90
C ALA A 219 30.45 6.87 -10.19
N GLU A 220 29.81 5.71 -10.36
CA GLU A 220 29.99 4.86 -11.54
C GLU A 220 29.48 5.56 -12.80
N VAL A 221 28.29 6.15 -12.75
CA VAL A 221 27.70 6.87 -13.88
C VAL A 221 28.56 8.07 -14.28
N PHE A 222 29.05 8.86 -13.31
CA PHE A 222 29.88 10.02 -13.62
C PHE A 222 31.26 9.65 -14.14
N ARG A 223 31.76 8.46 -13.85
CA ARG A 223 32.98 7.92 -14.43
C ARG A 223 32.77 7.49 -15.89
N ALA A 224 31.66 6.80 -16.15
CA ALA A 224 31.30 6.31 -17.48
C ALA A 224 30.78 7.42 -18.41
N GLU A 225 30.06 8.40 -17.88
CA GLU A 225 29.44 9.50 -18.64
C GLU A 225 29.63 10.85 -17.90
N PRO A 226 30.82 11.46 -17.99
CA PRO A 226 31.12 12.74 -17.32
C PRO A 226 30.21 13.90 -17.72
N SER A 227 29.62 13.84 -18.92
CA SER A 227 28.66 14.81 -19.43
C SER A 227 27.36 14.83 -18.62
N TYR A 228 26.98 13.71 -17.98
CA TYR A 228 25.77 13.65 -17.15
C TYR A 228 25.88 14.50 -15.89
N TYR A 229 27.11 14.57 -15.30
CA TYR A 229 27.35 15.52 -14.21
C TYR A 229 27.17 16.98 -14.67
N ALA A 230 27.76 17.33 -15.82
CA ALA A 230 27.63 18.69 -16.35
C ALA A 230 26.18 19.04 -16.67
N TRP A 231 25.42 18.08 -17.21
CA TRP A 231 24.00 18.25 -17.46
C TRP A 231 23.22 18.52 -16.18
N MET A 232 23.49 17.79 -15.10
CA MET A 232 22.84 18.02 -13.80
C MET A 232 23.23 19.37 -13.20
N MET A 233 24.48 19.76 -13.30
CA MET A 233 24.96 21.06 -12.78
C MET A 233 24.32 22.25 -13.50
N ASN A 234 24.12 22.13 -14.81
CA ASN A 234 23.52 23.18 -15.65
C ASN A 234 21.98 23.13 -15.68
N GLY A 235 21.39 21.98 -15.33
CA GLY A 235 19.95 21.78 -15.30
C GLY A 235 19.29 22.41 -14.08
N ASP A 236 17.95 22.38 -14.06
CA ASP A 236 17.13 22.89 -12.96
C ASP A 236 17.01 21.85 -11.82
N PHE A 237 18.14 21.59 -11.16
CA PHE A 237 18.21 20.75 -9.97
C PHE A 237 18.41 21.60 -8.71
N PRO A 238 17.86 21.16 -7.54
CA PRO A 238 18.10 21.84 -6.27
C PRO A 238 19.60 22.03 -5.98
N LEU A 239 19.94 23.16 -5.39
CA LEU A 239 21.35 23.47 -5.07
C LEU A 239 21.96 22.41 -4.15
N TYR A 240 21.19 21.86 -3.23
CA TYR A 240 21.69 20.79 -2.34
C TYR A 240 21.98 19.49 -3.10
N THR A 241 21.13 19.11 -4.06
CA THR A 241 21.43 17.98 -4.98
C THR A 241 22.74 18.23 -5.74
N LYS A 242 22.94 19.45 -6.27
CA LYS A 242 24.19 19.83 -6.96
C LYS A 242 25.40 19.77 -6.02
N LYS A 243 25.24 20.15 -4.75
CA LYS A 243 26.28 20.01 -3.72
C LYS A 243 26.64 18.54 -3.49
N VAL A 244 25.64 17.68 -3.24
CA VAL A 244 25.84 16.25 -2.99
C VAL A 244 26.56 15.57 -4.16
N ILE A 245 26.11 15.77 -5.40
CA ILE A 245 26.78 15.16 -6.56
C ILE A 245 28.18 15.69 -6.80
N THR A 246 28.45 16.93 -6.38
CA THR A 246 29.80 17.50 -6.44
C THR A 246 30.72 16.85 -5.41
N GLU A 247 30.24 16.64 -4.18
CA GLU A 247 30.98 15.94 -3.13
C GLU A 247 31.31 14.49 -3.54
N ILE A 248 30.34 13.78 -4.11
CA ILE A 248 30.55 12.41 -4.65
C ILE A 248 31.67 12.44 -5.72
N ARG A 249 31.59 13.37 -6.67
CA ARG A 249 32.59 13.48 -7.74
C ARG A 249 33.99 13.83 -7.21
N MET A 250 34.07 14.66 -6.17
CA MET A 250 35.36 15.02 -5.56
C MET A 250 35.99 13.82 -4.84
N ARG A 251 35.21 13.06 -4.08
CA ARG A 251 35.70 11.83 -3.41
C ARG A 251 36.26 10.80 -4.39
N GLU A 252 35.66 10.69 -5.58
CA GLU A 252 36.14 9.78 -6.63
C GLU A 252 37.45 10.23 -7.30
N LYS A 253 37.75 11.54 -7.32
CA LYS A 253 39.01 12.06 -7.88
C LYS A 253 40.20 11.95 -6.91
N THR A 254 39.90 11.71 -5.62
CA THR A 254 40.90 11.64 -4.56
C THR A 254 41.29 10.19 -4.22
N LYS A 255 40.57 9.21 -4.78
CA LYS A 255 40.92 7.79 -4.79
C LYS A 255 41.74 7.43 -6.00
#